data_4355feb871fe23e163dce6cbdee0edb5
#
_entry.id   4355feb871fe23e163dce6cbdee0edb5
#
_cell.length_a   1.000
_cell.length_b   1.000
_cell.length_c   1.000
_cell.angle_alpha   90.00
_cell.angle_beta   90.00
_cell.angle_gamma   90.00
#
_symmetry.space_group_name_H-M   'P 1'
#
loop_
_entity.id
_entity.type
_entity.pdbx_description
1 polymer ?
#
loop_
_entity_poly.entity_id
_entity_poly.type
_entity_poly.pdbx_seq_one_letter_code
_entity_poly.pdbx_strand_id
1 'polypeptide(L)'
;FRPLDFSSFPTVLLFATVLRLGLNVASTRVILKNGHSGTDSAGSIIEAFGEFVMSGSYAVGLFVFAILVIINLIVITKGAGRVSEVAARFTLDAMPGKQMAIDADLNAGILTSEEAKERRKEIAKEGEFYGAMDGAAKFVKGDAIAGILILIINIIGGLIIGTTQHDLSLSESAETYILLTVGDGLVAQIPSLLLAMATATIVTRISSDNDDLAGQISNQMGLSCLLYTSDAADERLS
;
A
#
# COMPACT_ATOMS: atom_id res chain seq x y z
N PHE A 1 -13.73 -5.75 -15.93
CA PHE A 1 -13.76 -4.92 -14.70
C PHE A 1 -12.95 -3.65 -14.94
N ARG A 2 -13.59 -2.49 -14.99
CA ARG A 2 -12.95 -1.18 -15.17
C ARG A 2 -12.62 -0.58 -13.79
N PRO A 3 -11.58 0.26 -13.62
CA PRO A 3 -11.31 0.94 -12.35
C PRO A 3 -12.52 1.72 -11.81
N LEU A 4 -13.33 2.27 -12.70
CA LEU A 4 -14.55 3.02 -12.38
C LEU A 4 -15.70 2.15 -11.85
N ASP A 5 -15.68 0.84 -12.07
CA ASP A 5 -16.71 -0.08 -11.52
C ASP A 5 -16.64 -0.12 -9.99
N PHE A 6 -15.47 0.21 -9.42
CA PHE A 6 -15.27 0.36 -7.99
C PHE A 6 -14.98 1.82 -7.60
N SER A 7 -15.88 2.71 -7.98
CA SER A 7 -15.73 4.16 -7.74
C SER A 7 -15.60 4.54 -6.27
N SER A 8 -16.07 3.70 -5.34
CA SER A 8 -15.93 3.90 -3.89
C SER A 8 -14.56 3.51 -3.33
N PHE A 9 -13.65 2.94 -4.13
CA PHE A 9 -12.36 2.45 -3.64
C PHE A 9 -11.51 3.52 -2.93
N PRO A 10 -11.39 4.77 -3.39
CA PRO A 10 -10.67 5.81 -2.66
C PRO A 10 -11.22 6.04 -1.25
N THR A 11 -12.53 6.01 -1.08
CA THR A 11 -13.18 6.15 0.24
C THR A 11 -12.91 4.95 1.14
N VAL A 12 -12.96 3.73 0.60
CA VAL A 12 -12.62 2.50 1.34
C VAL A 12 -11.16 2.54 1.78
N LEU A 13 -10.26 3.00 0.91
CA LEU A 13 -8.85 3.16 1.21
C LEU A 13 -8.60 4.14 2.36
N LEU A 14 -9.28 5.29 2.35
CA LEU A 14 -9.21 6.27 3.44
C LEU A 14 -9.72 5.68 4.75
N PHE A 15 -10.88 5.02 4.73
CA PHE A 15 -11.47 4.41 5.92
C PHE A 15 -10.58 3.32 6.52
N ALA A 16 -10.04 2.42 5.69
CA ALA A 16 -9.12 1.38 6.11
C ALA A 16 -7.84 1.96 6.73
N THR A 17 -7.33 3.07 6.18
CA THR A 17 -6.15 3.76 6.70
C THR A 17 -6.42 4.41 8.06
N VAL A 18 -7.56 5.07 8.23
CA VAL A 18 -7.96 5.66 9.53
C VAL A 18 -8.15 4.58 10.60
N LEU A 19 -8.81 3.47 10.24
CA LEU A 19 -8.97 2.33 11.15
C LEU A 19 -7.62 1.77 11.59
N ARG A 20 -6.70 1.60 10.65
CA ARG A 20 -5.34 1.12 10.93
C ARG A 20 -4.58 2.07 11.86
N LEU A 21 -4.67 3.39 11.61
CA LEU A 21 -4.06 4.38 12.50
C LEU A 21 -4.62 4.28 13.92
N GLY A 22 -5.94 4.11 14.07
CA GLY A 22 -6.58 3.90 15.36
C GLY A 22 -6.09 2.63 16.06
N LEU A 23 -5.92 1.54 15.33
CA LEU A 23 -5.39 0.28 15.88
C LEU A 23 -3.92 0.43 16.30
N ASN A 24 -3.08 1.12 15.52
CA ASN A 24 -1.69 1.38 15.90
C ASN A 24 -1.58 2.22 17.18
N VAL A 25 -2.45 3.20 17.37
CA VAL A 25 -2.49 3.99 18.62
C VAL A 25 -2.97 3.12 19.80
N ALA A 26 -3.93 2.23 19.56
CA ALA A 26 -4.42 1.32 20.59
C ALA A 26 -3.36 0.31 21.02
N SER A 27 -2.63 -0.31 20.07
CA SER A 27 -1.55 -1.24 20.40
C SER A 27 -0.37 -0.55 21.09
N THR A 28 0.01 0.66 20.66
CA THR A 28 0.97 1.51 21.36
C THR A 28 0.60 1.70 22.85
N ARG A 29 -0.66 2.03 23.12
CA ARG A 29 -1.13 2.19 24.49
C ARG A 29 -1.00 0.89 25.30
N VAL A 30 -1.31 -0.25 24.71
CA VAL A 30 -1.20 -1.56 25.38
C VAL A 30 0.26 -1.88 25.66
N ILE A 31 1.16 -1.71 24.68
CA ILE A 31 2.60 -1.94 24.81
C ILE A 31 3.19 -1.08 25.94
N LEU A 32 2.95 0.23 25.91
CA LEU A 32 3.52 1.14 26.90
C LEU A 32 2.95 0.93 28.31
N LYS A 33 1.67 0.53 28.42
CA LYS A 33 1.02 0.32 29.70
C LYS A 33 1.33 -1.05 30.32
N ASN A 34 1.31 -2.11 29.53
CA ASN A 34 1.35 -3.48 30.00
C ASN A 34 2.66 -4.22 29.65
N GLY A 35 3.53 -3.63 28.81
CA GLY A 35 4.76 -4.28 28.33
C GLY A 35 5.68 -4.82 29.43
N HIS A 36 5.68 -4.17 30.62
CA HIS A 36 6.42 -4.64 31.79
C HIS A 36 5.98 -6.01 32.34
N SER A 37 4.75 -6.45 31.99
CA SER A 37 4.20 -7.73 32.47
C SER A 37 4.70 -8.94 31.69
N GLY A 38 5.37 -8.74 30.56
CA GLY A 38 5.91 -9.81 29.74
C GLY A 38 5.70 -9.57 28.23
N THR A 39 6.34 -10.41 27.42
CA THR A 39 6.29 -10.33 25.95
C THR A 39 4.92 -10.66 25.35
N ASP A 40 4.10 -11.39 26.06
CA ASP A 40 2.71 -11.75 25.69
C ASP A 40 1.68 -10.64 25.95
N SER A 41 2.09 -9.59 26.69
CA SER A 41 1.19 -8.51 27.16
C SER A 41 0.48 -7.74 26.06
N ALA A 42 1.06 -7.65 24.87
CA ALA A 42 0.46 -7.00 23.70
C ALA A 42 -0.28 -7.99 22.77
N GLY A 43 -0.28 -9.27 23.09
CA GLY A 43 -0.95 -10.34 22.36
C GLY A 43 0.03 -11.30 21.67
N SER A 44 -0.36 -12.58 21.64
CA SER A 44 0.47 -13.68 21.13
C SER A 44 0.95 -13.51 19.67
N ILE A 45 0.19 -12.80 18.84
CA ILE A 45 0.58 -12.54 17.45
C ILE A 45 1.76 -11.56 17.39
N ILE A 46 1.70 -10.48 18.16
CA ILE A 46 2.79 -9.49 18.24
C ILE A 46 4.05 -10.13 18.80
N GLU A 47 3.91 -10.93 19.85
CA GLU A 47 5.01 -11.69 20.44
C GLU A 47 5.64 -12.63 19.41
N ALA A 48 4.86 -13.48 18.74
CA ALA A 48 5.35 -14.44 17.76
C ALA A 48 6.10 -13.78 16.60
N PHE A 49 5.62 -12.65 16.09
CA PHE A 49 6.31 -11.87 15.06
C PHE A 49 7.60 -11.22 15.59
N GLY A 50 7.59 -10.73 16.82
CA GLY A 50 8.77 -10.20 17.49
C GLY A 50 9.85 -11.27 17.67
N GLU A 51 9.48 -12.42 18.23
CA GLU A 51 10.38 -13.55 18.43
C GLU A 51 10.95 -14.10 17.11
N PHE A 52 10.11 -14.20 16.07
CA PHE A 52 10.56 -14.67 14.76
C PHE A 52 11.71 -13.84 14.19
N VAL A 53 11.65 -12.50 14.32
CA VAL A 53 12.70 -11.61 13.81
C VAL A 53 13.88 -11.51 14.77
N MET A 54 13.62 -11.55 16.08
CA MET A 54 14.65 -11.44 17.12
C MET A 54 15.37 -12.77 17.42
N SER A 55 14.97 -13.88 16.78
CA SER A 55 15.50 -15.22 17.04
C SER A 55 17.03 -15.24 16.99
N GLY A 56 17.64 -15.54 18.12
CA GLY A 56 19.08 -15.74 18.29
C GLY A 56 19.91 -14.49 18.60
N SER A 57 19.51 -13.28 18.20
CA SER A 57 20.23 -12.04 18.54
C SER A 57 19.37 -10.79 18.34
N TYR A 58 19.11 -10.07 19.42
CA TYR A 58 18.36 -8.81 19.39
C TYR A 58 18.96 -7.77 18.45
N ALA A 59 20.28 -7.67 18.41
CA ALA A 59 20.96 -6.72 17.53
C ALA A 59 20.71 -7.04 16.05
N VAL A 60 20.87 -8.32 15.66
CA VAL A 60 20.63 -8.75 14.28
C VAL A 60 19.15 -8.57 13.91
N GLY A 61 18.22 -8.97 14.79
CA GLY A 61 16.79 -8.79 14.57
C GLY A 61 16.40 -7.33 14.36
N LEU A 62 16.94 -6.41 15.16
CA LEU A 62 16.70 -4.99 15.02
C LEU A 62 17.19 -4.44 13.66
N PHE A 63 18.35 -4.86 13.18
CA PHE A 63 18.85 -4.46 11.85
C PHE A 63 17.98 -5.02 10.73
N VAL A 64 17.58 -6.31 10.80
CA VAL A 64 16.68 -6.92 9.82
C VAL A 64 15.34 -6.17 9.80
N PHE A 65 14.78 -5.89 10.98
CA PHE A 65 13.55 -5.12 11.10
C PHE A 65 13.70 -3.71 10.50
N ALA A 66 14.79 -3.01 10.79
CA ALA A 66 15.04 -1.68 10.21
C ALA A 66 15.08 -1.72 8.68
N ILE A 67 15.71 -2.74 8.09
CA ILE A 67 15.73 -2.94 6.64
C ILE A 67 14.30 -3.16 6.10
N LEU A 68 13.51 -4.01 6.76
CA LEU A 68 12.11 -4.25 6.36
C LEU A 68 11.26 -2.98 6.43
N VAL A 69 11.41 -2.17 7.48
CA VAL A 69 10.73 -0.87 7.63
C VAL A 69 11.12 0.08 6.51
N ILE A 70 12.43 0.18 6.20
CA ILE A 70 12.92 1.06 5.14
C ILE A 70 12.38 0.63 3.77
N ILE A 71 12.42 -0.68 3.46
CA ILE A 71 11.89 -1.22 2.21
C ILE A 71 10.39 -0.90 2.10
N ASN A 72 9.62 -1.19 3.15
CA ASN A 72 8.19 -0.93 3.19
C ASN A 72 7.88 0.57 2.99
N LEU A 73 8.61 1.45 3.69
CA LEU A 73 8.47 2.90 3.54
C LEU A 73 8.75 3.35 2.10
N ILE A 74 9.83 2.87 1.49
CA ILE A 74 10.20 3.22 0.12
C ILE A 74 9.14 2.73 -0.87
N VAL A 75 8.69 1.48 -0.74
CA VAL A 75 7.67 0.89 -1.61
C VAL A 75 6.35 1.65 -1.51
N ILE A 76 5.87 1.92 -0.29
CA ILE A 76 4.59 2.61 -0.08
C ILE A 76 4.69 4.09 -0.47
N THR A 77 5.71 4.81 0.04
CA THR A 77 5.75 6.27 -0.13
C THR A 77 6.22 6.70 -1.51
N LYS A 78 7.16 5.99 -2.11
CA LYS A 78 7.71 6.32 -3.44
C LYS A 78 7.09 5.50 -4.56
N GLY A 79 6.67 4.26 -4.29
CA GLY A 79 6.08 3.37 -5.29
C GLY A 79 4.61 3.68 -5.55
N ALA A 80 3.71 3.19 -4.71
CA ALA A 80 2.27 3.27 -4.93
C ALA A 80 1.75 4.72 -5.05
N GLY A 81 2.26 5.63 -4.20
CA GLY A 81 1.87 7.04 -4.25
C GLY A 81 2.26 7.71 -5.56
N ARG A 82 3.45 7.41 -6.12
CA ARG A 82 3.89 8.01 -7.37
C ARG A 82 3.12 7.45 -8.58
N VAL A 83 2.80 6.18 -8.57
CA VAL A 83 1.97 5.57 -9.61
C VAL A 83 0.60 6.23 -9.66
N SER A 84 -0.05 6.42 -8.50
CA SER A 84 -1.35 7.08 -8.40
C SER A 84 -1.28 8.56 -8.84
N GLU A 85 -0.26 9.30 -8.42
CA GLU A 85 -0.06 10.70 -8.80
C GLU A 85 0.13 10.86 -10.32
N VAL A 86 0.97 10.01 -10.93
CA VAL A 86 1.25 10.06 -12.36
C VAL A 86 0.01 9.68 -13.17
N ALA A 87 -0.71 8.63 -12.78
CA ALA A 87 -1.94 8.21 -13.45
C ALA A 87 -3.02 9.30 -13.36
N ALA A 88 -3.23 9.91 -12.19
CA ALA A 88 -4.16 11.01 -12.02
C ALA A 88 -3.80 12.20 -12.92
N ARG A 89 -2.52 12.57 -12.95
CA ARG A 89 -2.04 13.68 -13.78
C ARG A 89 -2.29 13.43 -15.25
N PHE A 90 -1.90 12.27 -15.79
CA PHE A 90 -2.13 11.96 -17.20
C PHE A 90 -3.61 11.92 -17.58
N THR A 91 -4.45 11.39 -16.71
CA THR A 91 -5.90 11.36 -16.94
C THR A 91 -6.49 12.77 -16.97
N LEU A 92 -6.11 13.63 -16.02
CA LEU A 92 -6.58 15.01 -15.94
C LEU A 92 -6.06 15.85 -17.13
N ASP A 93 -4.80 15.69 -17.51
CA ASP A 93 -4.20 16.40 -18.64
C ASP A 93 -4.83 15.97 -19.99
N ALA A 94 -5.32 14.73 -20.11
CA ALA A 94 -5.99 14.22 -21.30
C ALA A 94 -7.48 14.64 -21.40
N MET A 95 -8.10 15.11 -20.30
CA MET A 95 -9.56 15.44 -20.28
C MET A 95 -9.97 16.50 -21.33
N PRO A 96 -9.25 17.62 -21.50
CA PRO A 96 -9.62 18.61 -22.53
C PRO A 96 -9.59 18.02 -23.95
N GLY A 97 -8.61 17.17 -24.24
CA GLY A 97 -8.50 16.49 -25.53
C GLY A 97 -9.66 15.52 -25.78
N LYS A 98 -10.02 14.73 -24.76
CA LYS A 98 -11.21 13.83 -24.83
C LYS A 98 -12.52 14.63 -25.03
N GLN A 99 -12.67 15.77 -24.37
CA GLN A 99 -13.84 16.64 -24.54
C GLN A 99 -13.91 17.24 -25.95
N MET A 100 -12.80 17.74 -26.49
CA MET A 100 -12.74 18.24 -27.85
C MET A 100 -13.06 17.18 -28.91
N ALA A 101 -12.63 15.94 -28.69
CA ALA A 101 -12.97 14.82 -29.56
C ALA A 101 -14.47 14.55 -29.57
N ILE A 102 -15.14 14.57 -28.41
CA ILE A 102 -16.60 14.43 -28.33
C ILE A 102 -17.32 15.58 -29.06
N ASP A 103 -16.83 16.80 -28.93
CA ASP A 103 -17.40 17.96 -29.62
C ASP A 103 -17.26 17.85 -31.14
N ALA A 104 -16.12 17.36 -31.63
CA ALA A 104 -15.89 17.08 -33.03
C ALA A 104 -16.84 15.99 -33.57
N ASP A 105 -16.97 14.87 -32.84
CA ASP A 105 -17.88 13.78 -33.21
C ASP A 105 -19.35 14.22 -33.22
N LEU A 106 -19.76 15.06 -32.27
CA LEU A 106 -21.08 15.65 -32.23
C LEU A 106 -21.38 16.58 -33.43
N ASN A 107 -20.39 17.44 -33.75
CA ASN A 107 -20.49 18.35 -34.90
C ASN A 107 -20.45 17.62 -36.25
N ALA A 108 -19.77 16.48 -36.31
CA ALA A 108 -19.75 15.61 -37.48
C ALA A 108 -21.02 14.75 -37.64
N GLY A 109 -21.93 14.79 -36.67
CA GLY A 109 -23.17 13.98 -36.66
C GLY A 109 -22.91 12.49 -36.36
N ILE A 110 -21.71 12.12 -35.90
CA ILE A 110 -21.35 10.75 -35.53
C ILE A 110 -21.99 10.37 -34.19
N LEU A 111 -22.12 11.33 -33.28
CA LEU A 111 -22.76 11.18 -31.98
C LEU A 111 -24.04 12.00 -31.90
N THR A 112 -25.05 11.46 -31.19
CA THR A 112 -26.22 12.22 -30.78
C THR A 112 -25.89 13.11 -29.58
N SER A 113 -26.70 14.15 -29.35
CA SER A 113 -26.52 15.05 -28.19
C SER A 113 -26.57 14.32 -26.85
N GLU A 114 -27.39 13.27 -26.76
CA GLU A 114 -27.55 12.49 -25.54
C GLU A 114 -26.31 11.58 -25.30
N GLU A 115 -25.80 10.94 -26.34
CA GLU A 115 -24.56 10.15 -26.27
C GLU A 115 -23.35 11.03 -25.92
N ALA A 116 -23.24 12.22 -26.49
CA ALA A 116 -22.19 13.17 -26.16
C ALA A 116 -22.23 13.60 -24.69
N LYS A 117 -23.43 13.82 -24.15
CA LYS A 117 -23.65 14.15 -22.74
C LYS A 117 -23.25 13.01 -21.81
N GLU A 118 -23.58 11.76 -22.16
CA GLU A 118 -23.20 10.57 -21.40
C GLU A 118 -21.69 10.38 -21.39
N ARG A 119 -21.01 10.49 -22.54
CA ARG A 119 -19.55 10.40 -22.64
C ARG A 119 -18.82 11.49 -21.84
N ARG A 120 -19.32 12.74 -21.87
CA ARG A 120 -18.78 13.83 -21.05
C ARG A 120 -18.90 13.53 -19.56
N LYS A 121 -20.05 12.95 -19.13
CA LYS A 121 -20.26 12.54 -17.74
C LYS A 121 -19.33 11.40 -17.32
N GLU A 122 -19.04 10.46 -18.22
CA GLU A 122 -18.08 9.37 -17.97
C GLU A 122 -16.65 9.92 -17.79
N ILE A 123 -16.20 10.86 -18.65
CA ILE A 123 -14.91 11.52 -18.52
C ILE A 123 -14.81 12.31 -17.20
N ALA A 124 -15.88 13.01 -16.81
CA ALA A 124 -15.88 13.73 -15.53
C ALA A 124 -15.72 12.78 -14.34
N LYS A 125 -16.45 11.66 -14.33
CA LYS A 125 -16.32 10.63 -13.29
C LYS A 125 -14.93 10.00 -13.25
N GLU A 126 -14.32 9.79 -14.43
CA GLU A 126 -12.95 9.29 -14.53
C GLU A 126 -11.96 10.26 -13.85
N GLY A 127 -12.08 11.56 -14.13
CA GLY A 127 -11.27 12.60 -13.50
C GLY A 127 -11.48 12.70 -11.98
N GLU A 128 -12.72 12.63 -11.52
CA GLU A 128 -13.04 12.62 -10.09
C GLU A 128 -12.45 11.41 -9.37
N PHE A 129 -12.55 10.22 -9.99
CA PHE A 129 -12.00 8.98 -9.43
C PHE A 129 -10.49 9.05 -9.27
N TYR A 130 -9.76 9.41 -10.33
CA TYR A 130 -8.29 9.49 -10.28
C TYR A 130 -7.81 10.61 -9.36
N GLY A 131 -8.51 11.74 -9.30
CA GLY A 131 -8.23 12.82 -8.35
C GLY A 131 -8.42 12.40 -6.90
N ALA A 132 -9.53 11.70 -6.59
CA ALA A 132 -9.78 11.14 -5.27
C ALA A 132 -8.75 10.07 -4.89
N MET A 133 -8.32 9.27 -5.87
CA MET A 133 -7.32 8.21 -5.69
C MET A 133 -5.94 8.78 -5.34
N ASP A 134 -5.51 9.87 -6.00
CA ASP A 134 -4.28 10.58 -5.65
C ASP A 134 -4.33 11.13 -4.23
N GLY A 135 -5.47 11.73 -3.84
CA GLY A 135 -5.68 12.21 -2.47
C GLY A 135 -5.59 11.09 -1.43
N ALA A 136 -6.27 9.96 -1.67
CA ALA A 136 -6.24 8.79 -0.79
C ALA A 136 -4.83 8.18 -0.69
N ALA A 137 -4.10 8.08 -1.80
CA ALA A 137 -2.72 7.58 -1.81
C ALA A 137 -1.76 8.46 -0.99
N LYS A 138 -1.94 9.79 -1.03
CA LYS A 138 -1.19 10.73 -0.18
C LYS A 138 -1.49 10.55 1.30
N PHE A 139 -2.74 10.23 1.65
CA PHE A 139 -3.13 9.93 3.03
C PHE A 139 -2.49 8.64 3.54
N VAL A 140 -2.48 7.57 2.74
CA VAL A 140 -1.77 6.30 3.05
C VAL A 140 -0.26 6.54 3.28
N LYS A 141 0.34 7.43 2.48
CA LYS A 141 1.73 7.85 2.69
C LYS A 141 1.94 8.51 4.05
N GLY A 142 1.02 9.39 4.47
CA GLY A 142 1.07 10.04 5.78
C GLY A 142 1.00 9.04 6.93
N ASP A 143 0.14 8.04 6.83
CA ASP A 143 0.01 6.97 7.81
C ASP A 143 1.29 6.11 7.93
N ALA A 144 1.96 5.80 6.82
CA ALA A 144 3.24 5.09 6.85
C ALA A 144 4.34 5.88 7.62
N ILE A 145 4.36 7.20 7.47
CA ILE A 145 5.28 8.08 8.23
C ILE A 145 4.89 8.11 9.71
N ALA A 146 3.59 8.23 10.01
CA ALA A 146 3.08 8.18 11.38
C ALA A 146 3.44 6.86 12.08
N GLY A 147 3.35 5.73 11.37
CA GLY A 147 3.75 4.42 11.90
C GLY A 147 5.20 4.37 12.35
N ILE A 148 6.13 4.98 11.61
CA ILE A 148 7.55 5.05 12.01
C ILE A 148 7.74 5.92 13.26
N LEU A 149 7.03 7.05 13.36
CA LEU A 149 7.09 7.91 14.54
C LEU A 149 6.54 7.18 15.78
N ILE A 150 5.45 6.45 15.63
CA ILE A 150 4.87 5.60 16.68
C ILE A 150 5.89 4.55 17.15
N LEU A 151 6.59 3.91 16.23
CA LEU A 151 7.60 2.91 16.51
C LEU A 151 8.76 3.50 17.33
N ILE A 152 9.25 4.69 16.97
CA ILE A 152 10.28 5.41 17.73
C ILE A 152 9.77 5.76 19.13
N ILE A 153 8.53 6.23 19.24
CA ILE A 153 7.90 6.55 20.52
C ILE A 153 7.77 5.29 21.39
N ASN A 154 7.39 4.16 20.83
CA ASN A 154 7.28 2.89 21.56
C ASN A 154 8.62 2.44 22.12
N ILE A 155 9.71 2.52 21.34
CA ILE A 155 11.05 2.14 21.81
C ILE A 155 11.49 3.10 22.93
N ILE A 156 11.50 4.41 22.67
CA ILE A 156 11.98 5.39 23.65
C ILE A 156 11.08 5.42 24.87
N GLY A 157 9.76 5.48 24.68
CA GLY A 157 8.78 5.50 25.75
C GLY A 157 8.80 4.23 26.59
N GLY A 158 8.93 3.07 25.93
CA GLY A 158 9.05 1.77 26.62
C GLY A 158 10.29 1.68 27.51
N LEU A 159 11.46 2.12 26.99
CA LEU A 159 12.69 2.18 27.79
C LEU A 159 12.56 3.09 29.00
N ILE A 160 11.99 4.28 28.85
CA ILE A 160 11.79 5.23 29.93
C ILE A 160 10.81 4.67 30.96
N ILE A 161 9.66 4.16 30.52
CA ILE A 161 8.62 3.62 31.41
C ILE A 161 9.13 2.37 32.15
N GLY A 162 9.76 1.44 31.44
CA GLY A 162 10.31 0.23 32.04
C GLY A 162 11.33 0.50 33.12
N THR A 163 12.24 1.44 32.89
CA THR A 163 13.32 1.77 33.86
C THR A 163 12.85 2.68 34.99
N THR A 164 11.92 3.61 34.74
CA THR A 164 11.53 4.63 35.76
C THR A 164 10.29 4.27 36.57
N GLN A 165 9.37 3.49 36.01
CA GLN A 165 8.09 3.15 36.66
C GLN A 165 8.02 1.70 37.15
N HIS A 166 8.79 0.80 36.52
CA HIS A 166 8.72 -0.63 36.82
C HIS A 166 10.05 -1.21 37.32
N ASP A 167 11.03 -0.37 37.63
CA ASP A 167 12.34 -0.76 38.19
C ASP A 167 13.06 -1.86 37.38
N LEU A 168 12.75 -2.00 36.08
CA LEU A 168 13.43 -2.94 35.21
C LEU A 168 14.85 -2.45 34.91
N SER A 169 15.79 -3.37 34.80
CA SER A 169 17.10 -3.01 34.28
C SER A 169 17.00 -2.49 32.84
N LEU A 170 17.94 -1.67 32.40
CA LEU A 170 17.94 -1.15 31.04
C LEU A 170 17.98 -2.29 30.00
N SER A 171 18.64 -3.39 30.30
CA SER A 171 18.70 -4.57 29.43
C SER A 171 17.35 -5.26 29.30
N GLU A 172 16.67 -5.56 30.43
CA GLU A 172 15.37 -6.20 30.46
C GLU A 172 14.31 -5.33 29.80
N SER A 173 14.33 -4.02 30.09
CA SER A 173 13.44 -3.06 29.46
C SER A 173 13.64 -3.02 27.94
N ALA A 174 14.90 -3.01 27.48
CA ALA A 174 15.21 -3.03 26.05
C ALA A 174 14.72 -4.32 25.40
N GLU A 175 15.01 -5.47 25.98
CA GLU A 175 14.60 -6.78 25.46
C GLU A 175 13.08 -6.85 25.26
N THR A 176 12.33 -6.50 26.30
CA THR A 176 10.87 -6.60 26.27
C THR A 176 10.24 -5.58 25.31
N TYR A 177 10.55 -4.29 25.46
CA TYR A 177 9.89 -3.25 24.67
C TYR A 177 10.32 -3.21 23.22
N ILE A 178 11.59 -3.57 22.92
CA ILE A 178 12.04 -3.69 21.53
C ILE A 178 11.35 -4.87 20.85
N LEU A 179 11.25 -6.03 21.51
CA LEU A 179 10.56 -7.20 20.96
C LEU A 179 9.10 -6.87 20.66
N LEU A 180 8.38 -6.30 21.61
CA LEU A 180 6.98 -5.90 21.42
C LEU A 180 6.82 -4.86 20.31
N THR A 181 7.71 -3.88 20.26
CA THR A 181 7.66 -2.82 19.23
C THR A 181 7.94 -3.37 17.83
N VAL A 182 8.91 -4.28 17.71
CA VAL A 182 9.23 -4.94 16.44
C VAL A 182 8.08 -5.82 15.98
N GLY A 183 7.49 -6.60 16.89
CA GLY A 183 6.32 -7.42 16.59
C GLY A 183 5.12 -6.59 16.12
N ASP A 184 4.77 -5.52 16.84
CA ASP A 184 3.71 -4.58 16.46
C ASP A 184 3.98 -3.92 15.11
N GLY A 185 5.22 -3.46 14.89
CA GLY A 185 5.62 -2.85 13.63
C GLY A 185 5.51 -3.80 12.43
N LEU A 186 5.83 -5.09 12.60
CA LEU A 186 5.69 -6.10 11.55
C LEU A 186 4.22 -6.39 11.25
N VAL A 187 3.41 -6.60 12.28
CA VAL A 187 1.96 -6.81 12.14
C VAL A 187 1.30 -5.64 11.41
N ALA A 188 1.68 -4.41 11.74
CA ALA A 188 1.18 -3.21 11.10
C ALA A 188 1.63 -3.05 9.64
N GLN A 189 2.74 -3.66 9.21
CA GLN A 189 3.22 -3.58 7.84
C GLN A 189 2.37 -4.39 6.86
N ILE A 190 1.79 -5.52 7.28
CA ILE A 190 1.04 -6.41 6.40
C ILE A 190 -0.17 -5.71 5.76
N PRO A 191 -1.09 -5.09 6.50
CA PRO A 191 -2.20 -4.33 5.90
C PRO A 191 -1.73 -3.16 5.04
N SER A 192 -0.64 -2.50 5.42
CA SER A 192 -0.05 -1.40 4.67
C SER A 192 0.38 -1.81 3.26
N LEU A 193 1.11 -2.93 3.16
CA LEU A 193 1.54 -3.50 1.89
C LEU A 193 0.35 -3.92 1.02
N LEU A 194 -0.64 -4.59 1.61
CA LEU A 194 -1.85 -5.01 0.89
C LEU A 194 -2.62 -3.81 0.31
N LEU A 195 -2.80 -2.74 1.08
CA LEU A 195 -3.44 -1.52 0.60
C LEU A 195 -2.63 -0.84 -0.50
N ALA A 196 -1.31 -0.79 -0.38
CA ALA A 196 -0.43 -0.23 -1.40
C ALA A 196 -0.48 -1.05 -2.71
N MET A 197 -0.46 -2.37 -2.62
CA MET A 197 -0.59 -3.27 -3.77
C MET A 197 -1.96 -3.13 -4.43
N ALA A 198 -3.04 -3.12 -3.66
CA ALA A 198 -4.39 -2.92 -4.18
C ALA A 198 -4.52 -1.57 -4.92
N THR A 199 -3.99 -0.51 -4.32
CA THR A 199 -3.94 0.82 -4.93
C THR A 199 -3.19 0.82 -6.26
N ALA A 200 -1.97 0.27 -6.27
CA ALA A 200 -1.16 0.18 -7.47
C ALA A 200 -1.85 -0.64 -8.56
N THR A 201 -2.42 -1.79 -8.21
CA THR A 201 -3.11 -2.68 -9.16
C THR A 201 -4.33 -2.01 -9.79
N ILE A 202 -5.15 -1.30 -9.01
CA ILE A 202 -6.35 -0.63 -9.53
C ILE A 202 -5.96 0.53 -10.44
N VAL A 203 -4.94 1.30 -10.06
CA VAL A 203 -4.52 2.50 -10.82
C VAL A 203 -3.77 2.14 -12.10
N THR A 204 -3.01 1.04 -12.12
CA THR A 204 -2.24 0.60 -13.29
C THR A 204 -3.02 -0.26 -14.25
N ARG A 205 -4.27 -0.61 -13.91
CA ARG A 205 -5.07 -1.49 -14.75
C ARG A 205 -5.48 -0.78 -16.04
N ILE A 206 -5.11 -1.37 -17.17
CA ILE A 206 -5.57 -0.98 -18.51
C ILE A 206 -6.87 -1.75 -18.77
N SER A 207 -7.95 -1.04 -19.09
CA SER A 207 -9.20 -1.65 -19.53
C SER A 207 -9.01 -2.38 -20.85
N SER A 208 -9.11 -3.71 -20.86
CA SER A 208 -9.36 -4.45 -22.07
C SER A 208 -10.76 -5.06 -22.01
N ASP A 209 -11.47 -5.00 -23.13
CA ASP A 209 -12.92 -5.27 -23.13
C ASP A 209 -13.30 -6.74 -22.88
N ASN A 210 -12.37 -7.70 -22.93
CA ASN A 210 -12.72 -9.12 -22.93
C ASN A 210 -11.92 -10.06 -22.00
N ASP A 211 -10.85 -9.62 -21.33
CA ASP A 211 -10.03 -10.53 -20.52
C ASP A 211 -9.94 -10.15 -19.05
N ASP A 212 -10.03 -11.16 -18.21
CA ASP A 212 -9.67 -11.04 -16.79
C ASP A 212 -8.16 -10.79 -16.64
N LEU A 213 -7.75 -10.06 -15.59
CA LEU A 213 -6.34 -9.71 -15.32
C LEU A 213 -5.42 -10.95 -15.34
N ALA A 214 -5.90 -12.05 -14.76
CA ALA A 214 -5.16 -13.32 -14.74
C ALA A 214 -5.01 -13.90 -16.15
N GLY A 215 -6.05 -13.82 -16.99
CA GLY A 215 -6.02 -14.24 -18.37
C GLY A 215 -5.06 -13.41 -19.23
N GLN A 216 -5.07 -12.07 -19.04
CA GLN A 216 -4.15 -11.18 -19.76
C GLN A 216 -2.68 -11.48 -19.41
N ILE A 217 -2.36 -11.60 -18.11
CA ILE A 217 -1.01 -11.92 -17.66
C ILE A 217 -0.58 -13.28 -18.18
N SER A 218 -1.46 -14.30 -18.08
CA SER A 218 -1.17 -15.66 -18.56
C SER A 218 -0.93 -15.70 -20.06
N ASN A 219 -1.76 -15.01 -20.85
CA ASN A 219 -1.62 -14.95 -22.31
C ASN A 219 -0.35 -14.19 -22.74
N GLN A 220 -0.04 -13.05 -22.11
CA GLN A 220 1.14 -12.28 -22.44
C GLN A 220 2.44 -12.98 -22.02
N MET A 221 2.46 -13.60 -20.86
CA MET A 221 3.62 -14.40 -20.42
C MET A 221 3.78 -15.66 -21.25
N GLY A 222 2.68 -16.34 -21.57
CA GLY A 222 2.70 -17.55 -22.42
C GLY A 222 3.18 -17.27 -23.83
N LEU A 223 2.72 -16.18 -24.47
CA LEU A 223 3.17 -15.76 -25.78
C LEU A 223 4.67 -15.39 -25.79
N SER A 224 5.14 -14.65 -24.78
CA SER A 224 6.57 -14.31 -24.69
C SER A 224 7.44 -15.56 -24.46
N CYS A 225 6.98 -16.54 -23.69
CA CYS A 225 7.69 -17.79 -23.46
C CYS A 225 7.75 -18.65 -24.74
N LEU A 226 6.66 -18.72 -25.51
CA LEU A 226 6.60 -19.45 -26.77
C LEU A 226 7.47 -18.83 -27.87
N LEU A 227 7.53 -17.50 -27.96
CA LEU A 227 8.41 -16.78 -28.89
C LEU A 227 9.89 -17.05 -28.58
N TYR A 228 10.26 -17.04 -27.29
CA TYR A 228 11.65 -17.27 -26.89
C TYR A 228 12.08 -18.73 -27.14
N THR A 229 11.17 -19.70 -26.98
CA THR A 229 11.47 -21.11 -27.28
C THR A 229 11.53 -21.41 -28.77
N SER A 230 10.77 -20.70 -29.63
CA SER A 230 10.83 -20.87 -31.07
C SER A 230 12.10 -20.26 -31.67
N ASP A 231 12.52 -19.10 -31.20
CA ASP A 231 13.77 -18.45 -31.63
C ASP A 231 15.01 -19.29 -31.23
N ALA A 232 15.02 -19.85 -30.03
CA ALA A 232 16.09 -20.74 -29.59
C ALA A 232 16.11 -22.10 -30.32
N ALA A 233 15.00 -22.52 -30.92
CA ALA A 233 14.92 -23.73 -31.74
C ALA A 233 15.46 -23.45 -33.18
N ASP A 234 15.20 -22.28 -33.74
CA ASP A 234 15.69 -21.87 -35.06
C ASP A 234 17.21 -21.64 -35.09
N GLU A 235 17.79 -21.07 -34.02
CA GLU A 235 19.25 -20.92 -33.86
C GLU A 235 20.00 -22.24 -33.76
N ARG A 236 19.34 -23.36 -33.36
CA ARG A 236 19.96 -24.69 -33.31
C ARG A 236 19.87 -25.46 -34.61
N LEU A 237 19.11 -24.98 -35.58
CA LEU A 237 18.91 -25.61 -36.89
C LEU A 237 19.66 -24.90 -38.03
N SER A 238 20.32 -23.78 -37.79
CA SER A 238 21.22 -23.07 -38.66
C SER A 238 22.69 -23.34 -38.27
#